data_e302ebfd40c3669c8332a7971ded7c2e
#
_entry.id   e302ebfd40c3669c8332a7971ded7c2e
#
_cell.length_a   1.000
_cell.length_b   1.000
_cell.length_c   1.000
_cell.angle_alpha   90.00
_cell.angle_beta   90.00
_cell.angle_gamma   90.00
#
_symmetry.space_group_name_H-M   'P 1'
#
loop_
_entity.id
_entity.type
_entity.pdbx_description
1 polymer ?
#
loop_
_entity_poly.entity_id
_entity_poly.type
_entity_poly.pdbx_seq_one_letter_code
_entity_poly.pdbx_strand_id
1 'polypeptide(L)'
;MTLLFSPLTLGKLKLVNRLCVPPMCQYRAKDGVLQAWHRVHYGKLAGSGAGLVVVEATAVTPEGRITPACLGLWNDEQTEAFKALTSECRAVSPETKLMIQLSHSGRKGSRTVPWEESRFLTLQEGGFAIEAPSAVTCGEPESLPREMTE
;
A
#
# COMPACT_ATOMS: atom_id res chain seq x y z
N MET A 1 -4.07 -32.87 -10.44
CA MET A 1 -3.61 -31.51 -10.08
C MET A 1 -4.59 -30.99 -9.03
N THR A 2 -4.13 -30.44 -7.91
CA THR A 2 -5.03 -29.90 -6.87
C THR A 2 -5.69 -28.60 -7.37
N LEU A 3 -6.90 -28.31 -6.90
CA LEU A 3 -7.66 -27.09 -7.30
C LEU A 3 -6.85 -25.81 -7.07
N LEU A 4 -6.03 -25.77 -6.00
CA LEU A 4 -5.20 -24.62 -5.64
C LEU A 4 -4.25 -24.19 -6.77
N PHE A 5 -3.67 -25.15 -7.48
CA PHE A 5 -2.72 -24.90 -8.57
C PHE A 5 -3.37 -24.88 -9.96
N SER A 6 -4.69 -24.94 -10.04
CA SER A 6 -5.39 -24.79 -11.32
C SER A 6 -5.55 -23.32 -11.71
N PRO A 7 -5.54 -22.98 -12.99
CA PRO A 7 -5.78 -21.61 -13.45
C PRO A 7 -7.12 -21.05 -12.97
N LEU A 8 -7.17 -19.73 -12.79
CA LEU A 8 -8.37 -18.99 -12.42
C LEU A 8 -8.55 -17.79 -13.35
N THR A 9 -9.77 -17.56 -13.80
CA THR A 9 -10.11 -16.35 -14.55
C THR A 9 -11.02 -15.46 -13.70
N LEU A 10 -10.59 -14.21 -13.48
CA LEU A 10 -11.34 -13.16 -12.79
C LEU A 10 -11.68 -12.05 -13.79
N GLY A 11 -12.88 -12.06 -14.34
CA GLY A 11 -13.25 -11.18 -15.45
C GLY A 11 -12.33 -11.40 -16.66
N LYS A 12 -11.51 -10.40 -16.99
CA LYS A 12 -10.50 -10.50 -18.08
C LYS A 12 -9.12 -10.95 -17.61
N LEU A 13 -8.88 -11.01 -16.28
CA LEU A 13 -7.60 -11.37 -15.70
C LEU A 13 -7.46 -12.88 -15.61
N LYS A 14 -6.43 -13.43 -16.25
CA LYS A 14 -6.07 -14.84 -16.18
C LYS A 14 -4.91 -15.03 -15.20
N LEU A 15 -5.10 -15.87 -14.20
CA LEU A 15 -4.12 -16.26 -13.20
C LEU A 15 -3.66 -17.70 -13.46
N VAL A 16 -2.38 -17.97 -13.30
CA VAL A 16 -1.80 -19.33 -13.51
C VAL A 16 -2.19 -20.31 -12.40
N ASN A 17 -2.57 -19.80 -11.24
CA ASN A 17 -3.09 -20.58 -10.11
C ASN A 17 -3.95 -19.68 -9.19
N ARG A 18 -4.45 -20.24 -8.09
CA ARG A 18 -5.35 -19.57 -7.15
C ARG A 18 -4.64 -19.01 -5.90
N LEU A 19 -3.30 -18.98 -5.91
CA LEU A 19 -2.53 -18.35 -4.83
C LEU A 19 -2.50 -16.84 -5.03
N CYS A 20 -2.92 -16.11 -4.01
CA CYS A 20 -2.88 -14.67 -3.97
C CYS A 20 -2.10 -14.23 -2.72
N VAL A 21 -1.07 -13.42 -2.91
CA VAL A 21 -0.40 -12.71 -1.82
C VAL A 21 -1.22 -11.45 -1.52
N PRO A 22 -1.80 -11.33 -0.30
CA PRO A 22 -2.61 -10.16 0.07
C PRO A 22 -1.74 -8.90 0.25
N PRO A 23 -2.34 -7.70 0.26
CA PRO A 23 -1.63 -6.46 0.55
C PRO A 23 -1.18 -6.43 2.02
N MET A 24 0.10 -6.18 2.26
CA MET A 24 0.71 -6.14 3.59
C MET A 24 1.67 -4.97 3.69
N CYS A 25 1.29 -3.92 4.43
CA CYS A 25 2.08 -2.71 4.58
C CYS A 25 3.47 -3.02 5.15
N GLN A 26 4.50 -2.51 4.49
CA GLN A 26 5.90 -2.68 4.87
C GLN A 26 6.40 -1.54 5.74
N TYR A 27 5.77 -0.37 5.68
CA TYR A 27 6.15 0.84 6.41
C TYR A 27 7.63 1.20 6.22
N ARG A 28 8.09 1.19 4.96
CA ARG A 28 9.48 1.45 4.55
C ARG A 28 9.59 2.50 3.45
N ALA A 29 8.49 3.18 3.10
CA ALA A 29 8.51 4.27 2.14
C ALA A 29 9.17 5.51 2.76
N LYS A 30 9.71 6.35 1.89
CA LYS A 30 10.16 7.70 2.22
C LYS A 30 9.37 8.67 1.35
N ASP A 31 8.62 9.56 1.97
CA ASP A 31 7.75 10.53 1.28
C ASP A 31 6.80 9.88 0.25
N GLY A 32 6.26 8.72 0.60
CA GLY A 32 5.42 7.92 -0.28
C GLY A 32 6.17 7.14 -1.36
N VAL A 33 7.46 7.40 -1.57
CA VAL A 33 8.27 6.74 -2.61
C VAL A 33 8.78 5.39 -2.12
N LEU A 34 8.59 4.36 -2.93
CA LEU A 34 9.11 3.03 -2.65
C LEU A 34 10.65 3.03 -2.62
N GLN A 35 11.21 2.23 -1.72
CA GLN A 35 12.64 2.12 -1.49
C GLN A 35 13.19 0.75 -1.92
N ALA A 36 14.49 0.53 -1.81
CA ALA A 36 15.13 -0.75 -2.13
C ALA A 36 14.48 -1.95 -1.41
N TRP A 37 13.99 -1.76 -0.19
CA TRP A 37 13.23 -2.76 0.55
C TRP A 37 12.05 -3.32 -0.26
N HIS A 38 11.23 -2.43 -0.84
CA HIS A 38 10.05 -2.83 -1.62
C HIS A 38 10.43 -3.59 -2.89
N ARG A 39 11.52 -3.21 -3.57
CA ARG A 39 12.03 -3.93 -4.75
C ARG A 39 12.42 -5.36 -4.41
N VAL A 40 13.16 -5.55 -3.31
CA VAL A 40 13.53 -6.88 -2.82
C VAL A 40 12.30 -7.68 -2.40
N HIS A 41 11.39 -7.05 -1.64
CA HIS A 41 10.17 -7.68 -1.12
C HIS A 41 9.26 -8.15 -2.27
N TYR A 42 8.87 -7.24 -3.15
CA TYR A 42 7.95 -7.57 -4.26
C TYR A 42 8.63 -8.41 -5.34
N GLY A 43 9.94 -8.27 -5.57
CA GLY A 43 10.69 -9.15 -6.44
C GLY A 43 10.69 -10.61 -5.96
N LYS A 44 10.87 -10.85 -4.65
CA LYS A 44 10.75 -12.19 -4.06
C LYS A 44 9.33 -12.74 -4.19
N LEU A 45 8.31 -11.92 -3.94
CA LEU A 45 6.92 -12.33 -4.07
C LEU A 45 6.54 -12.62 -5.52
N ALA A 46 7.02 -11.84 -6.48
CA ALA A 46 6.83 -12.13 -7.90
C ALA A 46 7.44 -13.48 -8.30
N GLY A 47 8.63 -13.81 -7.78
CA GLY A 47 9.29 -15.09 -8.01
C GLY A 47 8.75 -16.27 -7.20
N SER A 48 7.74 -16.07 -6.35
CA SER A 48 7.22 -17.13 -5.46
C SER A 48 6.36 -18.18 -6.15
N GLY A 49 5.94 -17.93 -7.39
CA GLY A 49 4.99 -18.77 -8.13
C GLY A 49 3.51 -18.46 -7.79
N ALA A 50 3.19 -17.45 -6.99
CA ALA A 50 1.82 -16.99 -6.79
C ALA A 50 1.22 -16.43 -8.07
N GLY A 51 -0.06 -16.72 -8.35
CA GLY A 51 -0.76 -16.20 -9.53
C GLY A 51 -1.02 -14.69 -9.45
N LEU A 52 -1.15 -14.15 -8.22
CA LEU A 52 -1.41 -12.74 -7.97
C LEU A 52 -0.62 -12.25 -6.74
N VAL A 53 -0.01 -11.09 -6.85
CA VAL A 53 0.58 -10.36 -5.73
C VAL A 53 -0.08 -8.98 -5.65
N VAL A 54 -0.62 -8.64 -4.48
CA VAL A 54 -1.21 -7.32 -4.24
C VAL A 54 -0.22 -6.46 -3.47
N VAL A 55 0.17 -5.34 -4.07
CA VAL A 55 1.01 -4.34 -3.41
C VAL A 55 0.23 -3.72 -2.25
N GLU A 56 0.93 -3.46 -1.17
CA GLU A 56 0.41 -2.86 0.07
C GLU A 56 -0.47 -1.62 -0.14
N ALA A 57 -1.22 -1.26 0.89
CA ALA A 57 -2.03 -0.05 0.90
C ALA A 57 -1.18 1.17 0.50
N THR A 58 -1.55 1.77 -0.62
CA THR A 58 -0.85 2.88 -1.25
C THR A 58 -1.78 4.08 -1.28
N ALA A 59 -1.40 5.12 -0.57
CA ALA A 59 -2.22 6.30 -0.39
C ALA A 59 -2.35 7.10 -1.68
N VAL A 60 -3.56 7.58 -1.97
CA VAL A 60 -3.85 8.39 -3.18
C VAL A 60 -3.62 9.90 -2.96
N THR A 61 -3.41 10.29 -1.70
CA THR A 61 -3.02 11.65 -1.28
C THR A 61 -2.02 11.57 -0.12
N PRO A 62 -1.23 12.61 0.15
CA PRO A 62 -0.33 12.63 1.32
C PRO A 62 -1.05 12.38 2.64
N GLU A 63 -2.25 12.93 2.80
CA GLU A 63 -3.11 12.82 4.00
C GLU A 63 -3.78 11.44 4.11
N GLY A 64 -3.82 10.70 3.00
CA GLY A 64 -4.40 9.35 2.95
C GLY A 64 -3.52 8.25 3.53
N ARG A 65 -2.29 8.54 3.94
CA ARG A 65 -1.37 7.56 4.53
C ARG A 65 -1.82 7.12 5.92
N ILE A 66 -1.50 5.89 6.30
CA ILE A 66 -1.67 5.41 7.68
C ILE A 66 -0.55 5.98 8.56
N THR A 67 0.69 5.87 8.10
CA THR A 67 1.90 6.38 8.75
C THR A 67 2.74 7.19 7.76
N PRO A 68 3.67 8.04 8.21
CA PRO A 68 4.62 8.72 7.30
C PRO A 68 5.42 7.77 6.41
N ALA A 69 5.56 6.49 6.82
CA ALA A 69 6.32 5.47 6.10
C ALA A 69 5.49 4.61 5.13
N CYS A 70 4.24 4.99 4.85
CA CYS A 70 3.39 4.31 3.86
C CYS A 70 3.72 4.73 2.43
N LEU A 71 3.47 3.82 1.47
CA LEU A 71 3.54 4.10 0.04
C LEU A 71 2.47 5.12 -0.39
N GLY A 72 2.79 5.86 -1.41
CA GLY A 72 1.91 6.83 -2.05
C GLY A 72 1.91 6.72 -3.57
N LEU A 73 0.82 7.21 -4.17
CA LEU A 73 0.66 7.32 -5.61
C LEU A 73 -0.14 8.59 -5.93
N TRP A 74 0.45 9.76 -5.66
CA TRP A 74 -0.17 11.06 -5.87
C TRP A 74 0.70 12.03 -6.69
N ASN A 75 1.89 11.58 -7.14
CA ASN A 75 2.79 12.39 -7.98
C ASN A 75 3.56 11.53 -8.99
N ASP A 76 4.27 12.19 -9.90
CA ASP A 76 4.99 11.54 -11.00
C ASP A 76 6.20 10.74 -10.51
N GLU A 77 6.93 11.21 -9.47
CA GLU A 77 8.07 10.48 -8.91
C GLU A 77 7.65 9.09 -8.41
N GLN A 78 6.54 9.03 -7.69
CA GLN A 78 5.97 7.78 -7.19
C GLN A 78 5.48 6.90 -8.36
N THR A 79 4.87 7.51 -9.38
CA THR A 79 4.43 6.80 -10.59
C THR A 79 5.61 6.16 -11.32
N GLU A 80 6.72 6.87 -11.52
CA GLU A 80 7.92 6.32 -12.16
C GLU A 80 8.56 5.22 -11.31
N ALA A 81 8.59 5.38 -9.99
CA ALA A 81 9.07 4.34 -9.08
C ALA A 81 8.24 3.04 -9.19
N PHE A 82 6.89 3.15 -9.29
CA PHE A 82 6.02 2.00 -9.50
C PHE A 82 6.17 1.38 -10.89
N LYS A 83 6.40 2.17 -11.95
CA LYS A 83 6.71 1.64 -13.27
C LYS A 83 7.98 0.79 -13.26
N ALA A 84 9.05 1.28 -12.60
CA ALA A 84 10.30 0.54 -12.44
C ALA A 84 10.07 -0.79 -11.67
N LEU A 85 9.42 -0.74 -10.50
CA LEU A 85 9.06 -1.93 -9.73
C LEU A 85 8.27 -2.94 -10.54
N THR A 86 7.26 -2.49 -11.28
CA THR A 86 6.42 -3.36 -12.11
C THR A 86 7.23 -4.04 -13.21
N SER A 87 8.15 -3.30 -13.85
CA SER A 87 9.06 -3.85 -14.86
C SER A 87 10.00 -4.89 -14.28
N GLU A 88 10.61 -4.61 -13.12
CA GLU A 88 11.51 -5.54 -12.40
C GLU A 88 10.76 -6.82 -11.99
N CYS A 89 9.57 -6.71 -11.42
CA CYS A 89 8.76 -7.88 -11.07
C CYS A 89 8.36 -8.73 -12.27
N ARG A 90 8.01 -8.10 -13.40
CA ARG A 90 7.71 -8.81 -14.66
C ARG A 90 8.93 -9.51 -15.26
N ALA A 91 10.12 -8.93 -15.09
CA ALA A 91 11.36 -9.57 -15.52
C ALA A 91 11.67 -10.82 -14.67
N VAL A 92 11.30 -10.82 -13.37
CA VAL A 92 11.42 -11.99 -12.49
C VAL A 92 10.39 -13.06 -12.85
N SER A 93 9.13 -12.69 -13.04
CA SER A 93 8.03 -13.60 -13.38
C SER A 93 6.95 -12.90 -14.22
N PRO A 94 6.90 -13.16 -15.54
CA PRO A 94 5.87 -12.58 -16.41
C PRO A 94 4.47 -13.16 -16.15
N GLU A 95 4.37 -14.31 -15.51
CA GLU A 95 3.10 -15.00 -15.24
C GLU A 95 2.41 -14.46 -14.01
N THR A 96 3.15 -14.02 -12.97
CA THR A 96 2.62 -13.43 -11.76
C THR A 96 1.97 -12.09 -12.08
N LYS A 97 0.71 -11.93 -11.74
CA LYS A 97 -0.01 -10.65 -11.91
C LYS A 97 0.21 -9.77 -10.70
N LEU A 98 0.35 -8.46 -10.97
CA LEU A 98 0.45 -7.46 -9.93
C LEU A 98 -0.84 -6.65 -9.85
N MET A 99 -1.27 -6.38 -8.65
CA MET A 99 -2.37 -5.49 -8.32
C MET A 99 -1.87 -4.51 -7.25
N ILE A 100 -2.48 -3.35 -7.13
CA ILE A 100 -2.19 -2.38 -6.07
C ILE A 100 -3.45 -2.15 -5.25
N GLN A 101 -3.31 -2.08 -3.93
CA GLN A 101 -4.38 -1.65 -3.05
C GLN A 101 -4.31 -0.12 -2.92
N LEU A 102 -5.16 0.61 -3.64
CA LEU A 102 -5.34 2.04 -3.43
C LEU A 102 -6.09 2.27 -2.12
N SER A 103 -5.65 3.26 -1.34
CA SER A 103 -6.20 3.47 -0.01
C SER A 103 -6.22 4.94 0.41
N HIS A 104 -7.09 5.23 1.38
CA HIS A 104 -7.10 6.45 2.16
C HIS A 104 -7.44 6.08 3.61
N SER A 105 -6.56 6.40 4.55
CA SER A 105 -6.69 5.98 5.97
C SER A 105 -7.80 6.72 6.73
N GLY A 106 -8.21 7.88 6.22
CA GLY A 106 -9.19 8.71 6.88
C GLY A 106 -8.73 9.12 8.29
N ARG A 107 -9.65 9.08 9.24
CA ARG A 107 -9.40 9.42 10.67
C ARG A 107 -8.39 8.50 11.38
N LYS A 108 -7.98 7.40 10.76
CA LYS A 108 -6.95 6.48 11.29
C LYS A 108 -5.55 6.77 10.78
N GLY A 109 -5.35 7.88 10.06
CA GLY A 109 -4.05 8.32 9.55
C GLY A 109 -3.16 8.97 10.62
N SER A 110 -1.97 9.38 10.19
CA SER A 110 -0.96 10.07 11.03
C SER A 110 -0.56 9.29 12.27
N ARG A 111 -0.33 7.98 12.12
CA ARG A 111 0.06 7.08 13.21
C ARG A 111 1.54 6.74 13.19
N THR A 112 2.06 6.33 14.35
CA THR A 112 3.34 5.63 14.49
C THR A 112 3.32 4.33 13.69
N VAL A 113 4.51 3.81 13.37
CA VAL A 113 4.63 2.48 12.73
C VAL A 113 4.30 1.36 13.71
N PRO A 114 3.81 0.18 13.25
CA PRO A 114 3.24 -0.85 14.12
C PRO A 114 4.18 -1.49 15.16
N TRP A 115 5.50 -1.31 15.02
CA TRP A 115 6.48 -1.81 15.99
C TRP A 115 6.83 -0.79 17.07
N GLU A 116 6.20 0.38 17.04
CA GLU A 116 6.22 1.39 18.11
C GLU A 116 4.90 1.36 18.86
N GLU A 117 4.84 2.05 20.00
CA GLU A 117 3.58 2.26 20.69
C GLU A 117 2.59 2.99 19.77
N SER A 118 1.42 2.37 19.55
CA SER A 118 0.43 2.90 18.60
C SER A 118 -0.20 4.16 19.13
N ARG A 119 0.13 5.32 18.53
CA ARG A 119 -0.42 6.62 18.87
C ARG A 119 -0.53 7.52 17.64
N PHE A 120 -1.31 8.57 17.76
CA PHE A 120 -1.35 9.65 16.78
C PHE A 120 -0.04 10.44 16.80
N LEU A 121 0.43 10.85 15.62
CA LEU A 121 1.60 11.72 15.44
C LEU A 121 1.12 13.15 15.17
N THR A 122 1.57 14.09 15.99
CA THR A 122 1.38 15.52 15.75
C THR A 122 2.25 15.99 14.56
N LEU A 123 1.93 17.17 14.03
CA LEU A 123 2.73 17.77 12.94
C LEU A 123 4.21 17.98 13.36
N GLN A 124 4.48 18.28 14.63
CA GLN A 124 5.83 18.48 15.16
C GLN A 124 6.64 17.17 15.21
N GLU A 125 5.98 16.04 15.31
CA GLU A 125 6.58 14.70 15.32
C GLU A 125 6.68 14.07 13.92
N GLY A 126 6.41 14.85 12.87
CA GLY A 126 6.43 14.36 11.48
C GLY A 126 5.13 13.70 11.03
N GLY A 127 4.06 13.86 11.80
CA GLY A 127 2.70 13.51 11.38
C GLY A 127 2.15 14.47 10.33
N PHE A 128 0.91 14.27 9.94
CA PHE A 128 0.23 15.08 8.92
C PHE A 128 -1.23 15.32 9.29
N ALA A 129 -1.83 16.37 8.72
CA ALA A 129 -3.26 16.62 8.88
C ALA A 129 -4.05 15.46 8.28
N ILE A 130 -5.02 14.95 9.01
CA ILE A 130 -5.89 13.86 8.55
C ILE A 130 -7.23 14.40 8.07
N GLU A 131 -7.83 13.71 7.11
CA GLU A 131 -9.12 14.01 6.53
C GLU A 131 -10.07 12.83 6.63
N ALA A 132 -11.35 13.09 6.82
CA ALA A 132 -12.38 12.06 6.85
C ALA A 132 -13.73 12.63 6.42
N PRO A 133 -14.72 11.78 6.09
CA PRO A 133 -16.06 12.24 5.71
C PRO A 133 -16.79 13.04 6.80
N SER A 134 -16.31 12.97 8.06
CA SER A 134 -16.86 13.74 9.18
C SER A 134 -15.78 14.05 10.20
N ALA A 135 -15.87 15.19 10.88
CA ALA A 135 -14.95 15.63 11.93
C ALA A 135 -15.20 14.87 13.25
N VAL A 136 -15.01 13.55 13.23
CA VAL A 136 -15.16 12.67 14.41
C VAL A 136 -13.86 11.92 14.63
N THR A 137 -13.29 11.97 15.84
CA THR A 137 -12.04 11.31 16.20
C THR A 137 -12.16 9.78 16.21
N CYS A 138 -11.03 9.09 16.18
CA CYS A 138 -10.92 7.64 16.35
C CYS A 138 -10.47 7.29 17.79
N GLY A 139 -10.86 8.08 18.78
CA GLY A 139 -10.60 7.83 20.20
C GLY A 139 -9.62 8.79 20.88
N GLU A 140 -8.69 9.38 20.16
CA GLU A 140 -7.73 10.36 20.67
C GLU A 140 -8.19 11.78 20.30
N PRO A 141 -8.37 12.71 21.25
CA PRO A 141 -8.86 14.08 20.96
C PRO A 141 -7.99 14.82 19.94
N GLU A 142 -6.68 14.57 19.95
CA GLU A 142 -5.69 15.19 19.07
C GLU A 142 -5.83 14.70 17.60
N SER A 143 -6.50 13.57 17.37
CA SER A 143 -6.72 12.97 16.06
C SER A 143 -8.01 13.44 15.39
N LEU A 144 -8.45 14.68 15.63
CA LEU A 144 -9.65 15.25 14.99
C LEU A 144 -9.37 15.48 13.49
N PRO A 145 -10.05 14.76 12.58
CA PRO A 145 -9.83 14.96 11.15
C PRO A 145 -10.54 16.23 10.66
N ARG A 146 -9.98 16.82 9.61
CA ARG A 146 -10.70 17.79 8.81
C ARG A 146 -11.82 17.07 8.04
N GLU A 147 -13.01 17.63 8.06
CA GLU A 147 -14.12 17.12 7.25
C GLU A 147 -13.85 17.39 5.76
N MET A 148 -14.03 16.37 4.93
CA MET A 148 -13.93 16.50 3.48
C MET A 148 -15.12 17.31 2.96
N THR A 149 -14.85 18.24 2.05
CA THR A 149 -15.89 18.95 1.29
C THR A 149 -16.21 18.19 0.00
N GLU A 150 -17.44 18.34 -0.50
CA GLU A 150 -17.83 17.85 -1.84
C GLU A 150 -17.00 18.50 -2.96
#